data_ee421920c944397f3b2cdab082acb2e7
#
_entry.id   ee421920c944397f3b2cdab082acb2e7
#
_cell.length_a   1.000
_cell.length_b   1.000
_cell.length_c   1.000
_cell.angle_alpha   90.00
_cell.angle_beta   90.00
_cell.angle_gamma   90.00
#
_symmetry.space_group_name_H-M   'P 1'
#
loop_
_entity.id
_entity.type
_entity.pdbx_description
1 polymer ?
#
loop_
_entity_poly.entity_id
_entity_poly.type
_entity_poly.pdbx_seq_one_letter_code
_entity_poly.pdbx_strand_id
1 'polypeptide(L)'
;VKELLAADKRIEKSEFIGKAQGLSELQTSMGEQDIVSMLDSNPLPDAFVVSPKPGGTPSEMQALRQDLAKLPMVESAQLDTEWMQTLYQIDDFVQKVLAFLSVTLSVAFVLVAHNTIRLQILSRKEEIEITKLLGAPSSFIRRPFLYQAVWQSLLAAGLSLVLCAWLIHATQPLVAQIFRPYGLNIEWRFFHTWEWLSVCGIVAALGIAGAWLATRQHLLSFKAKR
;
A
#
# COMPACT_ATOMS: atom_id res chain seq x y z
N VAL A 1 -37.57 -3.17 2.30
CA VAL A 1 -36.26 -3.02 1.67
C VAL A 1 -35.19 -2.69 2.70
N LYS A 2 -35.37 -1.67 3.57
CA LYS A 2 -34.38 -1.24 4.56
C LYS A 2 -33.88 -2.37 5.49
N GLU A 3 -34.78 -3.24 5.97
CA GLU A 3 -34.42 -4.37 6.83
C GLU A 3 -33.64 -5.45 6.07
N LEU A 4 -33.96 -5.68 4.80
CA LEU A 4 -33.25 -6.63 3.94
C LEU A 4 -31.84 -6.15 3.61
N LEU A 5 -31.69 -4.84 3.36
CA LEU A 5 -30.36 -4.22 3.13
C LEU A 5 -29.49 -4.28 4.39
N ALA A 6 -30.08 -4.06 5.58
CA ALA A 6 -29.35 -4.12 6.85
C ALA A 6 -28.92 -5.56 7.24
N ALA A 7 -29.63 -6.58 6.73
CA ALA A 7 -29.31 -7.99 6.98
C ALA A 7 -28.21 -8.55 6.05
N ASP A 8 -27.92 -7.90 4.93
CA ASP A 8 -26.91 -8.39 3.99
C ASP A 8 -25.48 -8.05 4.49
N LYS A 9 -24.71 -9.10 4.77
CA LYS A 9 -23.33 -8.97 5.28
C LYS A 9 -22.35 -8.28 4.33
N ARG A 10 -22.69 -8.16 3.05
CA ARG A 10 -21.88 -7.52 2.00
C ARG A 10 -22.00 -6.00 2.03
N ILE A 11 -23.03 -5.47 2.71
CA ILE A 11 -23.34 -4.05 2.82
C ILE A 11 -22.73 -3.50 4.11
N GLU A 12 -22.02 -2.37 4.01
CA GLU A 12 -21.51 -1.64 5.15
C GLU A 12 -22.52 -0.59 5.64
N LYS A 13 -23.07 0.17 4.70
CA LYS A 13 -24.01 1.26 4.99
C LYS A 13 -25.11 1.29 3.92
N SER A 14 -26.33 1.57 4.34
CA SER A 14 -27.43 1.90 3.44
C SER A 14 -28.09 3.20 3.89
N GLU A 15 -28.22 4.17 2.98
CA GLU A 15 -28.79 5.48 3.24
C GLU A 15 -30.03 5.66 2.37
N PHE A 16 -31.13 6.07 2.97
CA PHE A 16 -32.35 6.35 2.26
C PHE A 16 -32.40 7.83 1.85
N ILE A 17 -32.56 8.08 0.56
CA ILE A 17 -32.69 9.41 -0.01
C ILE A 17 -34.11 9.53 -0.56
N GLY A 18 -34.93 10.32 0.12
CA GLY A 18 -36.29 10.60 -0.33
C GLY A 18 -36.31 11.60 -1.49
N LYS A 19 -37.42 11.60 -2.27
CA LYS A 19 -37.62 12.47 -3.45
C LYS A 19 -37.28 13.94 -3.22
N ALA A 20 -37.60 14.50 -2.07
CA ALA A 20 -37.34 15.90 -1.75
C ALA A 20 -35.86 16.15 -1.46
N GLN A 21 -35.20 15.23 -0.77
CA GLN A 21 -33.79 15.31 -0.49
C GLN A 21 -32.95 15.15 -1.75
N GLY A 22 -33.29 14.14 -2.59
CA GLY A 22 -32.61 13.95 -3.88
C GLY A 22 -32.68 15.20 -4.78
N LEU A 23 -33.82 15.89 -4.77
CA LEU A 23 -33.99 17.13 -5.53
C LEU A 23 -33.08 18.25 -5.00
N SER A 24 -33.00 18.42 -3.66
CA SER A 24 -32.14 19.43 -3.05
C SER A 24 -30.65 19.17 -3.26
N GLU A 25 -30.23 17.90 -3.22
CA GLU A 25 -28.85 17.50 -3.52
C GLU A 25 -28.48 17.74 -5.00
N LEU A 26 -29.44 17.44 -5.91
CA LEU A 26 -29.27 17.72 -7.34
C LEU A 26 -29.12 19.23 -7.60
N GLN A 27 -29.95 20.07 -6.98
CA GLN A 27 -29.83 21.54 -7.07
C GLN A 27 -28.48 22.03 -6.59
N THR A 28 -27.99 21.48 -5.46
CA THR A 28 -26.70 21.90 -4.89
C THR A 28 -25.52 21.49 -5.78
N SER A 29 -25.60 20.32 -6.42
CA SER A 29 -24.53 19.82 -7.28
C SER A 29 -24.49 20.43 -8.68
N MET A 30 -25.60 20.87 -9.21
CA MET A 30 -25.69 21.51 -10.56
C MET A 30 -25.45 23.03 -10.55
N GLY A 31 -25.31 23.64 -9.39
CA GLY A 31 -25.08 25.09 -9.25
C GLY A 31 -26.34 25.93 -9.62
N GLU A 32 -26.11 27.19 -9.99
CA GLU A 32 -27.17 28.19 -10.24
C GLU A 32 -28.11 27.92 -11.46
N GLN A 33 -27.97 26.77 -12.12
CA GLN A 33 -28.90 26.42 -13.20
C GLN A 33 -30.19 25.87 -12.57
N ASP A 34 -31.19 26.72 -12.56
CA ASP A 34 -32.53 26.48 -11.99
C ASP A 34 -33.38 25.56 -12.91
N ILE A 35 -32.82 24.38 -13.23
CA ILE A 35 -33.50 23.39 -14.10
C ILE A 35 -34.71 22.80 -13.37
N VAL A 36 -34.72 22.85 -12.05
CA VAL A 36 -35.77 22.28 -11.21
C VAL A 36 -37.04 23.15 -11.27
N SER A 37 -36.89 24.48 -11.45
CA SER A 37 -38.03 25.37 -11.63
C SER A 37 -38.79 25.17 -12.94
N MET A 38 -38.18 24.49 -13.93
CA MET A 38 -38.80 24.14 -15.22
C MET A 38 -39.58 22.83 -15.17
N LEU A 39 -39.52 22.08 -14.07
CA LEU A 39 -40.21 20.81 -13.93
C LEU A 39 -41.55 21.01 -13.18
N ASP A 40 -42.67 20.67 -13.80
CA ASP A 40 -44.02 20.77 -13.22
C ASP A 40 -44.22 19.84 -12.00
N SER A 41 -43.39 18.79 -11.85
CA SER A 41 -43.40 17.87 -10.73
C SER A 41 -42.03 17.23 -10.52
N ASN A 42 -41.74 16.78 -9.30
CA ASN A 42 -40.49 16.07 -8.99
C ASN A 42 -40.48 14.67 -9.67
N PRO A 43 -39.64 14.44 -10.69
CA PRO A 43 -39.59 13.17 -11.42
C PRO A 43 -38.73 12.10 -10.71
N LEU A 44 -38.04 12.46 -9.60
CA LEU A 44 -37.10 11.56 -8.92
C LEU A 44 -37.87 10.50 -8.11
N PRO A 45 -37.50 9.23 -8.23
CA PRO A 45 -37.96 8.18 -7.32
C PRO A 45 -37.27 8.27 -5.95
N ASP A 46 -37.84 7.59 -4.97
CA ASP A 46 -37.14 7.32 -3.72
C ASP A 46 -35.97 6.36 -3.99
N ALA A 47 -34.80 6.64 -3.43
CA ALA A 47 -33.59 5.86 -3.68
C ALA A 47 -32.92 5.40 -2.39
N PHE A 48 -32.25 4.27 -2.47
CA PHE A 48 -31.31 3.79 -1.44
C PHE A 48 -29.89 3.87 -2.01
N VAL A 49 -29.03 4.61 -1.37
CA VAL A 49 -27.58 4.55 -1.64
C VAL A 49 -26.98 3.46 -0.76
N VAL A 50 -26.46 2.45 -1.42
CA VAL A 50 -25.87 1.27 -0.75
C VAL A 50 -24.36 1.33 -0.89
N SER A 51 -23.65 1.40 0.23
CA SER A 51 -22.19 1.32 0.27
C SER A 51 -21.79 -0.11 0.60
N PRO A 52 -21.12 -0.82 -0.31
CA PRO A 52 -20.62 -2.16 -0.05
C PRO A 52 -19.40 -2.11 0.89
N LYS A 53 -19.09 -3.22 1.55
CA LYS A 53 -17.88 -3.34 2.37
C LYS A 53 -16.62 -3.19 1.52
N PRO A 54 -15.58 -2.54 2.05
CA PRO A 54 -14.31 -2.39 1.35
C PRO A 54 -13.66 -3.75 1.06
N GLY A 55 -13.04 -3.88 -0.12
CA GLY A 55 -12.33 -5.10 -0.54
C GLY A 55 -13.14 -6.09 -1.38
N GLY A 56 -14.40 -5.79 -1.72
CA GLY A 56 -15.19 -6.62 -2.64
C GLY A 56 -14.67 -6.55 -4.08
N THR A 57 -14.71 -7.66 -4.79
CA THR A 57 -14.32 -7.73 -6.20
C THR A 57 -15.42 -7.17 -7.13
N PRO A 58 -15.09 -6.71 -8.36
CA PRO A 58 -16.09 -6.25 -9.32
C PRO A 58 -17.20 -7.28 -9.61
N SER A 59 -16.84 -8.56 -9.61
CA SER A 59 -17.80 -9.67 -9.79
C SER A 59 -18.77 -9.79 -8.62
N GLU A 60 -18.32 -9.60 -7.39
CA GLU A 60 -19.17 -9.60 -6.20
C GLU A 60 -20.13 -8.41 -6.19
N MET A 61 -19.67 -7.24 -6.66
CA MET A 61 -20.52 -6.06 -6.79
C MET A 61 -21.60 -6.24 -7.85
N GLN A 62 -21.28 -6.86 -8.98
CA GLN A 62 -22.26 -7.21 -10.00
C GLN A 62 -23.28 -8.23 -9.48
N ALA A 63 -22.82 -9.23 -8.73
CA ALA A 63 -23.72 -10.18 -8.09
C ALA A 63 -24.65 -9.50 -7.07
N LEU A 64 -24.11 -8.61 -6.23
CA LEU A 64 -24.89 -7.82 -5.28
C LEU A 64 -25.97 -6.99 -6.01
N ARG A 65 -25.58 -6.29 -7.09
CA ARG A 65 -26.54 -5.53 -7.92
C ARG A 65 -27.66 -6.40 -8.47
N GLN A 66 -27.32 -7.60 -8.98
CA GLN A 66 -28.31 -8.54 -9.51
C GLN A 66 -29.26 -9.07 -8.44
N ASP A 67 -28.76 -9.31 -7.24
CA ASP A 67 -29.55 -9.75 -6.11
C ASP A 67 -30.49 -8.64 -5.63
N LEU A 68 -29.99 -7.40 -5.54
CA LEU A 68 -30.79 -6.24 -5.17
C LEU A 68 -31.86 -5.90 -6.21
N ALA A 69 -31.57 -6.07 -7.50
CA ALA A 69 -32.54 -5.84 -8.58
C ALA A 69 -33.70 -6.86 -8.57
N LYS A 70 -33.53 -8.03 -7.92
CA LYS A 70 -34.58 -9.05 -7.78
C LYS A 70 -35.51 -8.80 -6.59
N LEU A 71 -35.18 -7.83 -5.73
CA LEU A 71 -36.00 -7.58 -4.54
C LEU A 71 -37.35 -6.99 -4.94
N PRO A 72 -38.46 -7.44 -4.33
CA PRO A 72 -39.78 -6.88 -4.55
C PRO A 72 -39.74 -5.39 -4.14
N MET A 73 -40.30 -4.52 -4.96
CA MET A 73 -40.34 -3.05 -4.79
C MET A 73 -39.05 -2.30 -5.19
N VAL A 74 -38.08 -2.97 -5.79
CA VAL A 74 -36.91 -2.32 -6.42
C VAL A 74 -37.18 -2.26 -7.92
N GLU A 75 -37.31 -1.05 -8.45
CA GLU A 75 -37.58 -0.81 -9.88
C GLU A 75 -36.28 -0.94 -10.70
N SER A 76 -35.20 -0.41 -10.18
CA SER A 76 -33.88 -0.57 -10.78
C SER A 76 -32.74 -0.52 -9.75
N ALA A 77 -31.72 -1.32 -9.96
CA ALA A 77 -30.47 -1.25 -9.21
C ALA A 77 -29.34 -0.83 -10.17
N GLN A 78 -28.85 0.39 -9.99
CA GLN A 78 -27.77 0.93 -10.81
C GLN A 78 -26.43 0.74 -10.10
N LEU A 79 -25.44 0.31 -10.84
CA LEU A 79 -24.05 0.22 -10.41
C LEU A 79 -23.23 0.86 -11.53
N ASP A 80 -22.45 1.87 -11.19
CA ASP A 80 -21.53 2.47 -12.15
C ASP A 80 -20.33 1.52 -12.36
N THR A 81 -20.58 0.53 -13.20
CA THR A 81 -19.61 -0.55 -13.47
C THR A 81 -18.37 -0.04 -14.19
N GLU A 82 -18.52 0.96 -15.06
CA GLU A 82 -17.38 1.52 -15.83
C GLU A 82 -16.44 2.29 -14.91
N TRP A 83 -17.01 3.12 -14.04
CA TRP A 83 -16.22 3.85 -13.04
C TRP A 83 -15.50 2.90 -12.08
N MET A 84 -16.19 1.89 -11.57
CA MET A 84 -15.60 0.90 -10.71
C MET A 84 -14.46 0.13 -11.40
N GLN A 85 -14.68 -0.33 -12.63
CA GLN A 85 -13.61 -1.01 -13.40
C GLN A 85 -12.40 -0.10 -13.59
N THR A 86 -12.62 1.17 -13.88
CA THR A 86 -11.55 2.16 -14.01
C THR A 86 -10.77 2.31 -12.70
N LEU A 87 -11.44 2.40 -11.55
CA LEU A 87 -10.78 2.47 -10.25
C LEU A 87 -9.93 1.21 -9.96
N TYR A 88 -10.46 0.02 -10.24
CA TYR A 88 -9.70 -1.22 -10.08
C TYR A 88 -8.49 -1.30 -11.01
N GLN A 89 -8.62 -0.83 -12.25
CA GLN A 89 -7.50 -0.77 -13.19
C GLN A 89 -6.41 0.19 -12.72
N ILE A 90 -6.80 1.34 -12.17
CA ILE A 90 -5.86 2.31 -11.58
C ILE A 90 -5.15 1.69 -10.38
N ASP A 91 -5.89 1.03 -9.47
CA ASP A 91 -5.30 0.35 -8.30
C ASP A 91 -4.32 -0.74 -8.72
N ASP A 92 -4.69 -1.62 -9.65
CA ASP A 92 -3.83 -2.67 -10.19
C ASP A 92 -2.58 -2.09 -10.86
N PHE A 93 -2.73 -1.00 -11.63
CA PHE A 93 -1.60 -0.30 -12.24
C PHE A 93 -0.66 0.26 -11.17
N VAL A 94 -1.18 0.95 -10.17
CA VAL A 94 -0.39 1.50 -9.06
C VAL A 94 0.35 0.40 -8.30
N GLN A 95 -0.34 -0.71 -7.99
CA GLN A 95 0.28 -1.86 -7.33
C GLN A 95 1.42 -2.46 -8.16
N LYS A 96 1.26 -2.61 -9.47
CA LYS A 96 2.32 -3.10 -10.38
C LYS A 96 3.52 -2.15 -10.42
N VAL A 97 3.28 -0.85 -10.49
CA VAL A 97 4.35 0.17 -10.46
C VAL A 97 5.09 0.13 -9.13
N LEU A 98 4.38 0.05 -8.01
CA LEU A 98 4.98 -0.06 -6.68
C LEU A 98 5.78 -1.37 -6.52
N ALA A 99 5.27 -2.49 -7.03
CA ALA A 99 5.97 -3.77 -7.01
C ALA A 99 7.27 -3.70 -7.83
N PHE A 100 7.21 -3.16 -9.05
CA PHE A 100 8.40 -2.96 -9.90
C PHE A 100 9.44 -2.06 -9.21
N LEU A 101 9.01 -0.95 -8.63
CA LEU A 101 9.88 -0.02 -7.92
C LEU A 101 10.52 -0.69 -6.69
N SER A 102 9.73 -1.46 -5.93
CA SER A 102 10.21 -2.20 -4.75
C SER A 102 11.28 -3.22 -5.10
N VAL A 103 11.08 -4.00 -6.19
CA VAL A 103 12.07 -4.96 -6.67
C VAL A 103 13.35 -4.24 -7.13
N THR A 104 13.21 -3.18 -7.91
CA THR A 104 14.35 -2.40 -8.42
C THR A 104 15.17 -1.79 -7.28
N LEU A 105 14.50 -1.17 -6.30
CA LEU A 105 15.16 -0.60 -5.13
C LEU A 105 15.81 -1.67 -4.26
N SER A 106 15.19 -2.85 -4.11
CA SER A 106 15.77 -3.99 -3.38
C SER A 106 17.06 -4.47 -4.04
N VAL A 107 17.08 -4.62 -5.36
CA VAL A 107 18.29 -4.97 -6.12
C VAL A 107 19.36 -3.90 -5.95
N ALA A 108 19.01 -2.63 -6.11
CA ALA A 108 19.93 -1.51 -5.91
C ALA A 108 20.52 -1.50 -4.50
N PHE A 109 19.70 -1.73 -3.48
CA PHE A 109 20.15 -1.82 -2.09
C PHE A 109 21.16 -2.95 -1.88
N VAL A 110 20.88 -4.15 -2.41
CA VAL A 110 21.81 -5.29 -2.34
C VAL A 110 23.14 -4.99 -3.03
N LEU A 111 23.12 -4.32 -4.19
CA LEU A 111 24.34 -3.92 -4.90
C LEU A 111 25.16 -2.88 -4.11
N VAL A 112 24.50 -1.89 -3.52
CA VAL A 112 25.15 -0.88 -2.66
C VAL A 112 25.75 -1.54 -1.43
N ALA A 113 25.01 -2.40 -0.74
CA ALA A 113 25.49 -3.16 0.42
C ALA A 113 26.71 -4.04 0.05
N HIS A 114 26.61 -4.76 -1.09
CA HIS A 114 27.72 -5.54 -1.61
C HIS A 114 28.97 -4.70 -1.85
N ASN A 115 28.83 -3.54 -2.53
CA ASN A 115 29.96 -2.66 -2.83
C ASN A 115 30.58 -2.06 -1.56
N THR A 116 29.75 -1.65 -0.61
CA THR A 116 30.20 -1.11 0.68
C THR A 116 31.02 -2.14 1.47
N ILE A 117 30.53 -3.37 1.58
CA ILE A 117 31.25 -4.46 2.28
C ILE A 117 32.53 -4.85 1.53
N ARG A 118 32.53 -4.84 0.21
CA ARG A 118 33.71 -5.05 -0.61
C ARG A 118 34.81 -4.05 -0.28
N LEU A 119 34.47 -2.75 -0.24
CA LEU A 119 35.42 -1.71 0.10
C LEU A 119 35.98 -1.86 1.52
N GLN A 120 35.16 -2.26 2.48
CA GLN A 120 35.58 -2.55 3.85
C GLN A 120 36.55 -3.74 3.93
N ILE A 121 36.28 -4.81 3.18
CA ILE A 121 37.20 -5.96 3.09
C ILE A 121 38.53 -5.52 2.49
N LEU A 122 38.51 -4.69 1.45
CA LEU A 122 39.73 -4.20 0.81
C LEU A 122 40.54 -3.27 1.74
N SER A 123 39.89 -2.40 2.52
CA SER A 123 40.57 -1.53 3.48
C SER A 123 41.20 -2.26 4.65
N ARG A 124 40.68 -3.45 5.00
CA ARG A 124 41.20 -4.32 6.08
C ARG A 124 41.95 -5.54 5.56
N LYS A 125 42.47 -5.47 4.33
CA LYS A 125 43.07 -6.62 3.65
C LYS A 125 44.24 -7.22 4.45
N GLU A 126 45.13 -6.38 4.97
CA GLU A 126 46.29 -6.80 5.73
C GLU A 126 45.93 -7.54 7.04
N GLU A 127 44.96 -7.00 7.78
CA GLU A 127 44.44 -7.66 9.00
C GLU A 127 43.82 -9.03 8.68
N ILE A 128 43.08 -9.13 7.56
CA ILE A 128 42.48 -10.39 7.12
C ILE A 128 43.53 -11.40 6.68
N GLU A 129 44.61 -10.99 6.03
CA GLU A 129 45.70 -11.84 5.57
C GLU A 129 46.46 -12.41 6.79
N ILE A 130 46.81 -11.58 7.78
CA ILE A 130 47.43 -12.01 9.01
C ILE A 130 46.56 -13.01 9.76
N THR A 131 45.26 -12.72 9.89
CA THR A 131 44.31 -13.61 10.57
C THR A 131 44.19 -14.98 9.88
N LYS A 132 44.25 -14.98 8.54
CA LYS A 132 44.24 -16.21 7.73
C LYS A 132 45.55 -17.02 7.92
N LEU A 133 46.70 -16.35 7.99
CA LEU A 133 47.99 -17.00 8.24
C LEU A 133 48.03 -17.68 9.61
N LEU A 134 47.33 -17.13 10.60
CA LEU A 134 47.12 -17.73 11.92
C LEU A 134 46.12 -18.90 11.93
N GLY A 135 45.57 -19.28 10.77
CA GLY A 135 44.69 -20.44 10.64
C GLY A 135 43.21 -20.19 10.91
N ALA A 136 42.76 -18.92 10.99
CA ALA A 136 41.37 -18.64 11.27
C ALA A 136 40.44 -19.10 10.13
N PRO A 137 39.29 -19.73 10.44
CA PRO A 137 38.37 -20.21 9.46
C PRO A 137 37.64 -19.01 8.79
N SER A 138 37.27 -19.19 7.51
CA SER A 138 36.60 -18.13 6.72
C SER A 138 35.28 -17.65 7.34
N SER A 139 34.62 -18.50 8.13
CA SER A 139 33.39 -18.13 8.86
C SER A 139 33.65 -17.09 9.95
N PHE A 140 34.79 -17.18 10.62
CA PHE A 140 35.21 -16.21 11.65
C PHE A 140 35.44 -14.82 11.03
N ILE A 141 36.09 -14.77 9.89
CA ILE A 141 36.38 -13.52 9.18
C ILE A 141 35.11 -12.84 8.66
N ARG A 142 34.06 -13.62 8.31
CA ARG A 142 32.80 -13.07 7.78
C ARG A 142 31.90 -12.46 8.85
N ARG A 143 31.91 -12.99 10.06
CA ARG A 143 30.95 -12.59 11.12
C ARG A 143 30.87 -11.08 11.35
N PRO A 144 31.98 -10.34 11.53
CA PRO A 144 31.91 -8.90 11.79
C PRO A 144 31.23 -8.13 10.66
N PHE A 145 31.45 -8.50 9.40
CA PHE A 145 30.83 -7.84 8.25
C PHE A 145 29.31 -8.12 8.18
N LEU A 146 28.88 -9.33 8.54
CA LEU A 146 27.48 -9.66 8.62
C LEU A 146 26.76 -8.90 9.74
N TYR A 147 27.35 -8.82 10.92
CA TYR A 147 26.79 -8.03 12.02
C TYR A 147 26.69 -6.55 11.66
N GLN A 148 27.72 -6.01 11.03
CA GLN A 148 27.72 -4.62 10.58
C GLN A 148 26.62 -4.37 9.54
N ALA A 149 26.42 -5.27 8.57
CA ALA A 149 25.36 -5.16 7.59
C ALA A 149 23.97 -5.18 8.24
N VAL A 150 23.74 -6.04 9.23
CA VAL A 150 22.49 -6.09 10.00
C VAL A 150 22.23 -4.77 10.72
N TRP A 151 23.22 -4.25 11.45
CA TRP A 151 23.09 -2.97 12.16
C TRP A 151 22.80 -1.81 11.22
N GLN A 152 23.53 -1.69 10.11
CA GLN A 152 23.29 -0.65 9.11
C GLN A 152 21.89 -0.75 8.50
N SER A 153 21.46 -1.98 8.18
CA SER A 153 20.13 -2.23 7.62
C SER A 153 19.00 -1.87 8.59
N LEU A 154 19.15 -2.23 9.86
CA LEU A 154 18.16 -1.92 10.90
C LEU A 154 18.08 -0.41 11.18
N LEU A 155 19.23 0.28 11.24
CA LEU A 155 19.24 1.74 11.40
C LEU A 155 18.59 2.44 10.21
N ALA A 156 18.88 2.00 8.99
CA ALA A 156 18.28 2.54 7.78
C ALA A 156 16.77 2.30 7.73
N ALA A 157 16.33 1.08 8.09
CA ALA A 157 14.90 0.74 8.17
C ALA A 157 14.18 1.58 9.23
N GLY A 158 14.76 1.71 10.42
CA GLY A 158 14.20 2.52 11.50
C GLY A 158 14.05 3.99 11.11
N LEU A 159 15.09 4.58 10.53
CA LEU A 159 15.07 5.97 10.05
C LEU A 159 14.01 6.16 8.96
N SER A 160 13.94 5.22 8.00
CA SER A 160 12.94 5.25 6.91
C SER A 160 11.51 5.19 7.45
N LEU A 161 11.25 4.31 8.42
CA LEU A 161 9.92 4.17 9.04
C LEU A 161 9.53 5.43 9.82
N VAL A 162 10.47 6.05 10.55
CA VAL A 162 10.23 7.32 11.25
C VAL A 162 9.90 8.44 10.27
N LEU A 163 10.66 8.55 9.17
CA LEU A 163 10.39 9.54 8.12
C LEU A 163 9.04 9.30 7.45
N CYS A 164 8.68 8.06 7.18
CA CYS A 164 7.39 7.69 6.61
C CYS A 164 6.23 8.06 7.55
N ALA A 165 6.34 7.74 8.83
CA ALA A 165 5.34 8.10 9.85
C ALA A 165 5.21 9.62 9.99
N TRP A 166 6.33 10.34 9.97
CA TRP A 166 6.34 11.81 10.01
C TRP A 166 5.65 12.39 8.77
N LEU A 167 5.95 11.87 7.58
CA LEU A 167 5.34 12.33 6.32
C LEU A 167 3.83 12.12 6.34
N ILE A 168 3.35 10.94 6.76
CA ILE A 168 1.93 10.64 6.90
C ILE A 168 1.28 11.64 7.86
N HIS A 169 1.88 11.88 9.02
CA HIS A 169 1.33 12.81 10.00
C HIS A 169 1.29 14.27 9.47
N ALA A 170 2.32 14.68 8.73
CA ALA A 170 2.39 16.02 8.16
C ALA A 170 1.39 16.24 7.00
N THR A 171 1.10 15.19 6.21
CA THR A 171 0.19 15.28 5.07
C THR A 171 -1.28 15.07 5.44
N GLN A 172 -1.56 14.41 6.56
CA GLN A 172 -2.91 14.10 7.03
C GLN A 172 -3.87 15.32 7.04
N PRO A 173 -3.51 16.50 7.60
CA PRO A 173 -4.40 17.66 7.62
C PRO A 173 -4.67 18.22 6.23
N LEU A 174 -3.69 18.19 5.32
CA LEU A 174 -3.83 18.68 3.95
C LEU A 174 -4.82 17.82 3.16
N VAL A 175 -4.66 16.50 3.26
CA VAL A 175 -5.58 15.55 2.61
C VAL A 175 -7.00 15.70 3.17
N ALA A 176 -7.15 15.83 4.49
CA ALA A 176 -8.43 16.04 5.10
C ALA A 176 -9.12 17.34 4.63
N GLN A 177 -8.38 18.43 4.41
CA GLN A 177 -8.92 19.69 3.89
C GLN A 177 -9.40 19.54 2.44
N ILE A 178 -8.71 18.78 1.60
CA ILE A 178 -9.08 18.58 0.19
C ILE A 178 -10.35 17.72 0.06
N PHE A 179 -10.49 16.68 0.87
CA PHE A 179 -11.54 15.69 0.70
C PHE A 179 -12.81 15.93 1.54
N ARG A 180 -12.72 16.73 2.62
CA ARG A 180 -13.89 17.11 3.43
C ARG A 180 -15.05 17.74 2.65
N PRO A 181 -14.82 18.66 1.69
CA PRO A 181 -15.91 19.24 0.89
C PRO A 181 -16.68 18.20 0.05
N TYR A 182 -16.06 17.08 -0.26
CA TYR A 182 -16.67 15.98 -1.04
C TYR A 182 -17.33 14.92 -0.16
N GLY A 183 -17.42 15.13 1.16
CA GLY A 183 -18.03 14.19 2.09
C GLY A 183 -17.21 12.90 2.34
N LEU A 184 -15.99 12.84 1.82
CA LEU A 184 -15.10 11.69 1.94
C LEU A 184 -14.28 11.79 3.23
N ASN A 185 -14.55 10.90 4.17
CA ASN A 185 -13.74 10.74 5.37
C ASN A 185 -12.69 9.66 5.09
N ILE A 186 -11.43 10.09 4.91
CA ILE A 186 -10.30 9.16 4.71
C ILE A 186 -9.82 8.72 6.08
N GLU A 187 -10.05 7.45 6.40
CA GLU A 187 -9.48 6.83 7.59
C GLU A 187 -8.03 6.47 7.36
N TRP A 188 -7.13 7.09 8.11
CA TRP A 188 -5.70 6.80 8.05
C TRP A 188 -5.39 5.54 8.85
N ARG A 189 -4.96 4.49 8.15
CA ARG A 189 -4.45 3.29 8.80
C ARG A 189 -2.98 3.48 9.15
N PHE A 190 -2.68 3.51 10.44
CA PHE A 190 -1.30 3.44 10.92
C PHE A 190 -0.76 2.01 10.82
N PHE A 191 0.55 1.92 10.59
CA PHE A 191 1.22 0.64 10.54
C PHE A 191 1.05 -0.14 11.84
N HIS A 192 0.66 -1.40 11.72
CA HIS A 192 0.61 -2.31 12.85
C HIS A 192 2.02 -2.75 13.26
N THR A 193 2.24 -3.08 14.55
CA THR A 193 3.57 -3.50 15.04
C THR A 193 4.18 -4.65 14.25
N TRP A 194 3.37 -5.57 13.74
CA TRP A 194 3.80 -6.65 12.87
C TRP A 194 4.33 -6.17 11.51
N GLU A 195 3.75 -5.12 10.96
CA GLU A 195 4.20 -4.53 9.69
C GLU A 195 5.57 -3.88 9.84
N TRP A 196 5.82 -3.20 10.97
CA TRP A 196 7.14 -2.66 11.31
C TRP A 196 8.20 -3.75 11.41
N LEU A 197 7.90 -4.85 12.11
CA LEU A 197 8.81 -5.99 12.24
C LEU A 197 9.10 -6.65 10.90
N SER A 198 8.09 -6.81 10.03
CA SER A 198 8.26 -7.41 8.71
C SER A 198 9.16 -6.58 7.81
N VAL A 199 9.00 -5.24 7.79
CA VAL A 199 9.86 -4.33 7.02
C VAL A 199 11.30 -4.42 7.54
N CYS A 200 11.52 -4.32 8.85
CA CYS A 200 12.85 -4.47 9.44
C CYS A 200 13.48 -5.82 9.10
N GLY A 201 12.70 -6.90 9.15
CA GLY A 201 13.15 -8.25 8.80
C GLY A 201 13.57 -8.39 7.33
N ILE A 202 12.76 -7.86 6.41
CA ILE A 202 13.06 -7.89 4.97
C ILE A 202 14.34 -7.08 4.68
N VAL A 203 14.45 -5.86 5.21
CA VAL A 203 15.62 -4.99 4.98
C VAL A 203 16.88 -5.61 5.58
N ALA A 204 16.81 -6.20 6.76
CA ALA A 204 17.94 -6.94 7.36
C ALA A 204 18.35 -8.15 6.50
N ALA A 205 17.39 -8.92 5.98
CA ALA A 205 17.67 -10.05 5.10
C ALA A 205 18.36 -9.62 3.79
N LEU A 206 17.92 -8.51 3.18
CA LEU A 206 18.56 -7.94 2.00
C LEU A 206 20.00 -7.44 2.31
N GLY A 207 20.22 -6.83 3.47
CA GLY A 207 21.55 -6.40 3.91
C GLY A 207 22.49 -7.59 4.12
N ILE A 208 22.00 -8.67 4.76
CA ILE A 208 22.75 -9.93 4.93
C ILE A 208 23.07 -10.54 3.57
N ALA A 209 22.14 -10.56 2.63
CA ALA A 209 22.36 -11.08 1.28
C ALA A 209 23.46 -10.34 0.55
N GLY A 210 23.46 -8.99 0.59
CA GLY A 210 24.53 -8.15 0.01
C GLY A 210 25.89 -8.44 0.64
N ALA A 211 25.95 -8.49 1.98
CA ALA A 211 27.18 -8.78 2.71
C ALA A 211 27.69 -10.20 2.45
N TRP A 212 26.79 -11.17 2.36
CA TRP A 212 27.15 -12.58 2.08
C TRP A 212 27.71 -12.73 0.67
N LEU A 213 27.11 -12.10 -0.34
CA LEU A 213 27.61 -12.07 -1.71
C LEU A 213 29.02 -11.46 -1.79
N ALA A 214 29.22 -10.31 -1.15
CA ALA A 214 30.52 -9.63 -1.11
C ALA A 214 31.61 -10.48 -0.47
N THR A 215 31.31 -11.05 0.71
CA THR A 215 32.29 -11.86 1.44
C THR A 215 32.59 -13.18 0.73
N ARG A 216 31.61 -13.80 0.06
CA ARG A 216 31.81 -15.05 -0.71
C ARG A 216 32.74 -14.82 -1.91
N GLN A 217 32.50 -13.80 -2.71
CA GLN A 217 33.29 -13.51 -3.91
C GLN A 217 34.75 -13.17 -3.54
N HIS A 218 34.97 -12.33 -2.53
CA HIS A 218 36.30 -11.87 -2.20
C HIS A 218 37.14 -12.88 -1.41
N LEU A 219 36.52 -13.68 -0.54
CA LEU A 219 37.24 -14.74 0.17
C LEU A 219 37.64 -15.91 -0.74
N LEU A 220 36.91 -16.16 -1.83
CA LEU A 220 37.25 -17.15 -2.84
C LEU A 220 38.39 -16.67 -3.74
N SER A 221 38.47 -15.38 -4.08
CA SER A 221 39.59 -14.82 -4.88
C SER A 221 40.94 -14.92 -4.19
N PHE A 222 40.98 -14.92 -2.85
CA PHE A 222 42.20 -15.20 -2.09
C PHE A 222 42.62 -16.66 -2.06
N LYS A 223 41.73 -17.63 -2.44
CA LYS A 223 42.11 -19.06 -2.60
C LYS A 223 42.77 -19.36 -3.95
N ALA A 224 42.46 -18.57 -4.98
CA ALA A 224 42.93 -18.81 -6.36
C ALA A 224 44.36 -18.28 -6.64
N LYS A 225 45.00 -17.61 -5.70
CA LYS A 225 46.38 -17.10 -5.83
C LYS A 225 47.44 -17.92 -5.11
N ARG A 226 47.14 -19.18 -4.77
CA ARG A 226 48.13 -20.16 -4.33
C ARG A 226 48.41 -21.19 -5.43
#